data_5f28f6253c68fa7de94d09c81267a1ac
#
_entry.id   5f28f6253c68fa7de94d09c81267a1ac
#
_cell.length_a   1.000
_cell.length_b   1.000
_cell.length_c   1.000
_cell.angle_alpha   90.00
_cell.angle_beta   90.00
_cell.angle_gamma   90.00
#
_symmetry.space_group_name_H-M   'P 1'
#
loop_
_entity.id
_entity.type
_entity.pdbx_description
1 polymer ?
#
loop_
_entity_poly.entity_id
_entity_poly.type
_entity_poly.pdbx_seq_one_letter_code
_entity_poly.pdbx_strand_id
1 'polypeptide(L)'
;MMTQILSKYQGEKHPGQIILLGQEAWAAYLSQRDSMQIKVPVMCSLASSNIVILPKDTVKNLDSWMPESVDIFADHMDIPELESGFINQYDIEGNIRMLRAFYPKTEHIAFISDNTYGGVTMQALVRKEMEKFPDLDLILMDGRKHTIYTIVEELRHLPENTVIMVGTWRVDMNEGYFMRNATYAMLSLIHISEPTRPISIS
;
A
#
# COMPACT_ATOMS: atom_id res chain seq x y z
N MET A 1 -20.71 -1.18 0.88
CA MET A 1 -20.83 -1.10 -0.60
C MET A 1 -20.84 -2.48 -1.26
N MET A 2 -19.81 -3.32 -1.11
CA MET A 2 -19.76 -4.68 -1.71
C MET A 2 -20.99 -5.52 -1.34
N THR A 3 -21.33 -5.61 -0.05
CA THR A 3 -22.51 -6.34 0.43
C THR A 3 -23.82 -5.83 -0.19
N GLN A 4 -23.95 -4.52 -0.36
CA GLN A 4 -25.15 -3.92 -0.98
C GLN A 4 -25.23 -4.23 -2.48
N ILE A 5 -24.10 -4.33 -3.18
CA ILE A 5 -24.07 -4.74 -4.57
C ILE A 5 -24.52 -6.19 -4.68
N LEU A 6 -23.90 -7.08 -3.89
CA LEU A 6 -24.17 -8.51 -3.97
C LEU A 6 -25.57 -8.89 -3.47
N SER A 7 -26.16 -8.11 -2.53
CA SER A 7 -27.54 -8.35 -2.08
C SER A 7 -28.60 -8.20 -3.19
N LYS A 8 -28.27 -7.46 -4.27
CA LYS A 8 -29.15 -7.32 -5.45
C LYS A 8 -29.20 -8.58 -6.32
N TYR A 9 -28.26 -9.49 -6.14
CA TYR A 9 -28.10 -10.70 -6.93
C TYR A 9 -28.40 -11.97 -6.12
N GLN A 10 -29.26 -11.87 -5.12
CA GLN A 10 -29.75 -13.02 -4.35
C GLN A 10 -30.97 -13.65 -5.01
N GLY A 11 -31.19 -14.93 -4.78
CA GLY A 11 -32.32 -15.69 -5.33
C GLY A 11 -32.14 -16.04 -6.81
N GLU A 12 -33.20 -15.85 -7.61
CA GLU A 12 -33.23 -16.24 -9.04
C GLU A 12 -32.21 -15.46 -9.92
N LYS A 13 -31.73 -14.33 -9.45
CA LYS A 13 -30.72 -13.51 -10.13
C LYS A 13 -29.29 -13.82 -9.68
N HIS A 14 -29.05 -14.99 -9.16
CA HIS A 14 -27.75 -15.42 -8.69
C HIS A 14 -26.71 -15.36 -9.82
N PRO A 15 -25.56 -14.69 -9.63
CA PRO A 15 -24.51 -14.67 -10.64
C PRO A 15 -23.86 -16.05 -10.77
N GLY A 16 -23.46 -16.43 -11.98
CA GLY A 16 -22.69 -17.65 -12.22
C GLY A 16 -21.21 -17.52 -11.83
N GLN A 17 -20.70 -16.27 -11.81
CA GLN A 17 -19.31 -15.95 -11.51
C GLN A 17 -19.18 -14.51 -11.04
N ILE A 18 -18.13 -14.22 -10.26
CA ILE A 18 -17.75 -12.87 -9.87
C ILE A 18 -16.38 -12.56 -10.46
N ILE A 19 -16.24 -11.42 -11.13
CA ILE A 19 -14.97 -10.92 -11.62
C ILE A 19 -14.62 -9.66 -10.81
N LEU A 20 -13.50 -9.69 -10.10
CA LEU A 20 -12.98 -8.60 -9.29
C LEU A 20 -11.83 -7.91 -10.01
N LEU A 21 -11.97 -6.62 -10.26
CA LEU A 21 -10.95 -5.81 -10.90
C LEU A 21 -10.41 -4.77 -9.92
N GLY A 22 -9.12 -4.85 -9.67
CA GLY A 22 -8.43 -3.92 -8.77
C GLY A 22 -8.32 -4.42 -7.34
N GLN A 23 -7.34 -3.88 -6.66
CA GLN A 23 -6.96 -4.27 -5.31
C GLN A 23 -8.05 -3.96 -4.29
N GLU A 24 -8.77 -2.86 -4.45
CA GLU A 24 -9.87 -2.45 -3.57
C GLU A 24 -11.06 -3.40 -3.66
N ALA A 25 -11.43 -3.83 -4.87
CA ALA A 25 -12.51 -4.80 -5.07
C ALA A 25 -12.15 -6.17 -4.47
N TRP A 26 -10.91 -6.60 -4.66
CA TRP A 26 -10.37 -7.83 -4.09
C TRP A 26 -10.37 -7.80 -2.57
N ALA A 27 -9.85 -6.74 -1.96
CA ALA A 27 -9.84 -6.58 -0.51
C ALA A 27 -11.25 -6.49 0.10
N ALA A 28 -12.14 -5.75 -0.54
CA ALA A 28 -13.53 -5.65 -0.10
C ALA A 28 -14.24 -7.00 -0.15
N TYR A 29 -13.98 -7.82 -1.17
CA TYR A 29 -14.48 -9.19 -1.24
C TYR A 29 -13.95 -10.03 -0.08
N LEU A 30 -12.62 -10.11 0.09
CA LEU A 30 -11.99 -10.92 1.14
C LEU A 30 -12.40 -10.51 2.55
N SER A 31 -12.55 -9.21 2.80
CA SER A 31 -12.94 -8.70 4.12
C SER A 31 -14.40 -9.05 4.49
N GLN A 32 -15.24 -9.43 3.53
CA GLN A 32 -16.66 -9.68 3.74
C GLN A 32 -17.12 -11.08 3.33
N ARG A 33 -16.27 -11.90 2.72
CA ARG A 33 -16.64 -13.19 2.13
C ARG A 33 -17.34 -14.12 3.11
N ASP A 34 -16.93 -14.14 4.38
CA ASP A 34 -17.53 -15.01 5.40
C ASP A 34 -18.98 -14.65 5.73
N SER A 35 -19.35 -13.40 5.48
CA SER A 35 -20.73 -12.90 5.67
C SER A 35 -21.59 -12.96 4.41
N MET A 36 -20.99 -13.32 3.27
CA MET A 36 -21.71 -13.42 2.00
C MET A 36 -22.40 -14.77 1.85
N GLN A 37 -23.66 -14.74 1.42
CA GLN A 37 -24.43 -15.94 1.13
C GLN A 37 -24.13 -16.50 -0.29
N ILE A 38 -23.55 -15.67 -1.16
CA ILE A 38 -23.24 -16.05 -2.55
C ILE A 38 -21.86 -16.70 -2.56
N LYS A 39 -21.83 -17.97 -2.92
CA LYS A 39 -20.60 -18.73 -3.13
C LYS A 39 -20.55 -19.20 -4.57
N VAL A 40 -19.85 -18.46 -5.39
CA VAL A 40 -19.67 -18.74 -6.82
C VAL A 40 -18.21 -18.58 -7.17
N PRO A 41 -17.75 -19.16 -8.29
CA PRO A 41 -16.39 -18.96 -8.77
C PRO A 41 -16.01 -17.49 -8.86
N VAL A 42 -14.80 -17.16 -8.40
CA VAL A 42 -14.25 -15.81 -8.40
C VAL A 42 -13.00 -15.76 -9.26
N MET A 43 -12.94 -14.79 -10.12
CA MET A 43 -11.71 -14.40 -10.82
C MET A 43 -11.26 -13.04 -10.33
N CYS A 44 -9.95 -12.83 -10.18
CA CYS A 44 -9.41 -11.52 -9.84
C CYS A 44 -8.33 -11.08 -10.83
N SER A 45 -8.22 -9.77 -11.02
CA SER A 45 -7.16 -9.16 -11.82
C SER A 45 -6.77 -7.81 -11.25
N LEU A 46 -5.54 -7.37 -11.52
CA LEU A 46 -4.98 -6.12 -10.98
C LEU A 46 -4.98 -6.11 -9.44
N ALA A 47 -4.83 -7.27 -8.83
CA ALA A 47 -4.76 -7.48 -7.39
C ALA A 47 -3.32 -7.78 -6.94
N SER A 48 -3.03 -7.63 -5.66
CA SER A 48 -1.78 -8.05 -5.02
C SER A 48 -2.01 -9.27 -4.15
N SER A 49 -0.99 -10.12 -3.99
CA SER A 49 -1.00 -11.21 -3.01
C SER A 49 -1.01 -10.68 -1.58
N ASN A 50 -0.42 -9.52 -1.34
CA ASN A 50 -0.44 -8.85 -0.07
C ASN A 50 -1.64 -7.92 0.03
N ILE A 51 -2.43 -8.12 1.05
CA ILE A 51 -3.67 -7.38 1.33
C ILE A 51 -3.69 -6.90 2.78
N VAL A 52 -4.56 -5.94 3.03
CA VAL A 52 -4.96 -5.55 4.38
C VAL A 52 -6.44 -5.86 4.53
N ILE A 53 -6.78 -6.69 5.52
CA ILE A 53 -8.18 -6.97 5.83
C ILE A 53 -8.80 -5.76 6.51
N LEU A 54 -9.86 -5.23 5.91
CA LEU A 54 -10.56 -4.07 6.45
C LEU A 54 -11.30 -4.44 7.74
N PRO A 55 -11.28 -3.59 8.77
CA PRO A 55 -12.00 -3.85 10.00
C PRO A 55 -13.50 -3.89 9.73
N LYS A 56 -14.20 -4.87 10.33
CA LYS A 56 -15.66 -5.01 10.20
C LYS A 56 -16.41 -3.91 10.99
N ASP A 57 -15.76 -3.33 11.97
CA ASP A 57 -16.35 -2.30 12.83
C ASP A 57 -15.98 -0.91 12.33
N THR A 58 -16.99 -0.18 11.85
CA THR A 58 -16.84 1.20 11.35
C THR A 58 -16.69 2.25 12.47
N VAL A 59 -16.84 1.83 13.73
CA VAL A 59 -16.74 2.75 14.91
C VAL A 59 -15.29 2.87 15.40
N LYS A 60 -14.36 2.00 14.94
CA LYS A 60 -12.95 2.10 15.30
C LYS A 60 -12.36 3.40 14.74
N ASN A 61 -11.65 4.11 15.62
CA ASN A 61 -10.85 5.26 15.19
C ASN A 61 -9.77 4.78 14.23
N LEU A 62 -9.92 5.13 12.95
CA LEU A 62 -8.99 4.75 11.89
C LEU A 62 -7.61 5.40 12.06
N ASP A 63 -7.49 6.49 12.81
CA ASP A 63 -6.22 7.18 13.06
C ASP A 63 -5.25 6.33 13.89
N SER A 64 -5.79 5.49 14.78
CA SER A 64 -5.02 4.56 15.62
C SER A 64 -4.90 3.16 15.02
N TRP A 65 -5.61 2.89 13.92
CA TRP A 65 -5.58 1.58 13.29
C TRP A 65 -4.24 1.32 12.60
N MET A 66 -3.59 0.24 13.01
CA MET A 66 -2.36 -0.24 12.39
C MET A 66 -2.70 -1.42 11.47
N PRO A 67 -2.74 -1.19 10.14
CA PRO A 67 -3.02 -2.25 9.18
C PRO A 67 -1.89 -3.28 9.16
N GLU A 68 -2.27 -4.56 9.13
CA GLU A 68 -1.33 -5.67 9.01
C GLU A 68 -1.36 -6.24 7.60
N SER A 69 -0.19 -6.54 7.05
CA SER A 69 -0.07 -7.18 5.74
C SER A 69 -0.27 -8.69 5.87
N VAL A 70 -1.24 -9.20 5.14
CA VAL A 70 -1.49 -10.63 4.98
C VAL A 70 -1.14 -11.03 3.56
N ASP A 71 -0.30 -12.04 3.38
CA ASP A 71 -0.07 -12.66 2.08
C ASP A 71 -1.03 -13.84 1.91
N ILE A 72 -1.92 -13.74 0.93
CA ILE A 72 -2.98 -14.74 0.71
C ILE A 72 -2.45 -16.14 0.40
N PHE A 73 -1.24 -16.25 -0.13
CA PHE A 73 -0.61 -17.53 -0.44
C PHE A 73 0.32 -18.01 0.68
N ALA A 74 1.22 -17.15 1.15
CA ALA A 74 2.19 -17.54 2.20
C ALA A 74 1.52 -17.77 3.54
N ASP A 75 0.51 -16.99 3.89
CA ASP A 75 -0.27 -17.15 5.11
C ASP A 75 -1.41 -18.18 4.95
N HIS A 76 -1.41 -18.93 3.83
CA HIS A 76 -2.35 -20.04 3.54
C HIS A 76 -3.82 -19.65 3.71
N MET A 77 -4.21 -18.46 3.26
CA MET A 77 -5.61 -18.06 3.31
C MET A 77 -6.45 -18.98 2.41
N ASP A 78 -7.37 -19.71 3.02
CA ASP A 78 -8.28 -20.58 2.29
C ASP A 78 -9.32 -19.73 1.54
N ILE A 79 -9.27 -19.75 0.20
CA ILE A 79 -10.17 -19.04 -0.69
C ILE A 79 -10.69 -20.03 -1.74
N PRO A 80 -11.58 -20.94 -1.35
CA PRO A 80 -12.03 -22.02 -2.23
C PRO A 80 -12.78 -21.52 -3.46
N GLU A 81 -13.35 -20.31 -3.42
CA GLU A 81 -14.04 -19.69 -4.53
C GLU A 81 -13.09 -19.12 -5.60
N LEU A 82 -11.81 -18.91 -5.27
CA LEU A 82 -10.83 -18.35 -6.22
C LEU A 82 -10.44 -19.41 -7.27
N GLU A 83 -10.96 -19.24 -8.46
CA GLU A 83 -10.73 -20.17 -9.57
C GLU A 83 -9.48 -19.80 -10.39
N SER A 84 -9.31 -18.48 -10.62
CA SER A 84 -8.24 -17.97 -11.49
C SER A 84 -8.01 -16.49 -11.26
N GLY A 85 -6.85 -15.98 -11.73
CA GLY A 85 -6.59 -14.55 -11.68
C GLY A 85 -5.15 -14.16 -12.01
N PHE A 86 -4.94 -12.85 -12.13
CA PHE A 86 -3.62 -12.24 -12.22
C PHE A 86 -3.35 -11.48 -10.93
N ILE A 87 -2.46 -12.03 -10.12
CA ILE A 87 -2.09 -11.52 -8.80
C ILE A 87 -0.62 -11.15 -8.82
N ASN A 88 -0.33 -9.89 -8.52
CA ASN A 88 1.01 -9.35 -8.48
C ASN A 88 1.63 -9.56 -7.09
N GLN A 89 2.94 -9.76 -7.05
CA GLN A 89 3.73 -9.68 -5.81
C GLN A 89 4.67 -8.47 -5.90
N TYR A 90 4.81 -7.78 -4.77
CA TYR A 90 5.79 -6.71 -4.62
C TYR A 90 7.01 -7.25 -3.87
N ASP A 91 8.17 -7.21 -4.51
CA ASP A 91 9.42 -7.62 -3.90
C ASP A 91 10.07 -6.45 -3.13
N ILE A 92 9.54 -6.17 -1.95
CA ILE A 92 10.07 -5.10 -1.09
C ILE A 92 11.43 -5.48 -0.54
N GLU A 93 11.61 -6.74 -0.13
CA GLU A 93 12.90 -7.24 0.38
C GLU A 93 14.00 -7.08 -0.66
N GLY A 94 13.78 -7.53 -1.91
CA GLY A 94 14.73 -7.39 -2.98
C GLY A 94 15.07 -5.93 -3.28
N ASN A 95 14.07 -5.04 -3.26
CA ASN A 95 14.30 -3.60 -3.43
C ASN A 95 15.18 -3.02 -2.31
N ILE A 96 14.94 -3.37 -1.03
CA ILE A 96 15.77 -2.92 0.09
C ILE A 96 17.21 -3.44 -0.05
N ARG A 97 17.38 -4.71 -0.41
CA ARG A 97 18.72 -5.29 -0.63
C ARG A 97 19.46 -4.59 -1.76
N MET A 98 18.77 -4.27 -2.86
CA MET A 98 19.31 -3.53 -3.98
C MET A 98 19.71 -2.10 -3.56
N LEU A 99 18.87 -1.39 -2.82
CA LEU A 99 19.19 -0.05 -2.30
C LEU A 99 20.45 -0.07 -1.44
N ARG A 100 20.60 -1.04 -0.56
CA ARG A 100 21.81 -1.20 0.28
C ARG A 100 23.05 -1.51 -0.55
N ALA A 101 22.92 -2.24 -1.64
CA ALA A 101 24.05 -2.52 -2.54
C ALA A 101 24.54 -1.24 -3.24
N PHE A 102 23.63 -0.33 -3.63
CA PHE A 102 24.00 0.95 -4.22
C PHE A 102 24.44 1.99 -3.18
N TYR A 103 23.83 1.96 -1.99
CA TYR A 103 24.06 2.90 -0.90
C TYR A 103 24.42 2.16 0.39
N PRO A 104 25.68 1.66 0.52
CA PRO A 104 26.07 0.77 1.64
C PRO A 104 26.01 1.43 3.03
N LYS A 105 25.97 2.76 3.07
CA LYS A 105 25.89 3.53 4.32
C LYS A 105 24.43 3.81 4.75
N THR A 106 23.45 3.22 4.08
CA THR A 106 22.02 3.41 4.43
C THR A 106 21.76 2.90 5.84
N GLU A 107 21.23 3.78 6.67
CA GLU A 107 20.80 3.54 8.04
C GLU A 107 19.29 3.69 8.20
N HIS A 108 18.67 4.51 7.35
CA HIS A 108 17.24 4.82 7.41
C HIS A 108 16.58 4.66 6.05
N ILE A 109 15.34 4.14 6.07
CA ILE A 109 14.45 4.10 4.90
C ILE A 109 13.24 4.96 5.19
N ALA A 110 13.08 6.07 4.46
CA ALA A 110 11.88 6.88 4.48
C ALA A 110 10.89 6.35 3.42
N PHE A 111 9.74 5.84 3.84
CA PHE A 111 8.74 5.31 2.94
C PHE A 111 7.53 6.23 2.87
N ILE A 112 7.20 6.68 1.66
CA ILE A 112 6.08 7.57 1.38
C ILE A 112 4.90 6.76 0.83
N SER A 113 3.75 6.86 1.48
CA SER A 113 2.50 6.24 1.03
C SER A 113 1.30 7.17 1.24
N ASP A 114 0.33 7.07 0.34
CA ASP A 114 -0.87 7.90 0.36
C ASP A 114 -2.01 7.30 1.21
N ASN A 115 -3.14 8.03 1.27
CA ASN A 115 -4.35 7.62 2.00
C ASN A 115 -5.30 6.75 1.15
N THR A 116 -4.80 6.10 0.08
CA THR A 116 -5.58 5.10 -0.65
C THR A 116 -5.43 3.72 -0.01
N TYR A 117 -6.35 2.80 -0.32
CA TYR A 117 -6.19 1.41 0.10
C TYR A 117 -4.85 0.83 -0.37
N GLY A 118 -4.45 1.11 -1.60
CA GLY A 118 -3.15 0.68 -2.15
C GLY A 118 -1.96 1.23 -1.36
N GLY A 119 -1.98 2.51 -0.98
CA GLY A 119 -0.95 3.13 -0.15
C GLY A 119 -0.85 2.49 1.24
N VAL A 120 -2.00 2.28 1.88
CA VAL A 120 -2.09 1.62 3.21
C VAL A 120 -1.59 0.19 3.16
N THR A 121 -1.94 -0.57 2.11
CA THR A 121 -1.48 -1.96 1.93
C THR A 121 0.04 -2.02 1.71
N MET A 122 0.57 -1.12 0.88
CA MET A 122 2.00 -1.03 0.63
C MET A 122 2.77 -0.68 1.90
N GLN A 123 2.26 0.27 2.69
CA GLN A 123 2.85 0.64 3.97
C GLN A 123 2.90 -0.55 4.95
N ALA A 124 1.81 -1.31 5.04
CA ALA A 124 1.74 -2.50 5.88
C ALA A 124 2.76 -3.57 5.44
N LEU A 125 2.90 -3.76 4.13
CA LEU A 125 3.88 -4.69 3.56
C LEU A 125 5.31 -4.24 3.85
N VAL A 126 5.64 -2.97 3.63
CA VAL A 126 6.97 -2.43 3.92
C VAL A 126 7.32 -2.63 5.40
N ARG A 127 6.41 -2.35 6.33
CA ARG A 127 6.65 -2.60 7.76
C ARG A 127 6.96 -4.06 8.04
N LYS A 128 6.18 -4.99 7.48
CA LYS A 128 6.40 -6.45 7.64
C LYS A 128 7.77 -6.85 7.11
N GLU A 129 8.13 -6.39 5.93
CA GLU A 129 9.43 -6.71 5.30
C GLU A 129 10.63 -6.09 6.02
N MET A 130 10.46 -4.91 6.63
CA MET A 130 11.51 -4.26 7.42
C MET A 130 11.90 -5.04 8.68
N GLU A 131 11.06 -5.93 9.19
CA GLU A 131 11.41 -6.82 10.29
C GLU A 131 12.62 -7.73 9.97
N LYS A 132 12.88 -7.97 8.69
CA LYS A 132 14.05 -8.72 8.20
C LYS A 132 15.35 -7.90 8.22
N PHE A 133 15.26 -6.60 8.48
CA PHE A 133 16.38 -5.64 8.47
C PHE A 133 16.46 -4.87 9.79
N PRO A 134 16.78 -5.55 10.90
CA PRO A 134 16.78 -4.93 12.24
C PRO A 134 17.84 -3.84 12.44
N ASP A 135 18.74 -3.72 11.49
CA ASP A 135 19.81 -2.70 11.44
C ASP A 135 19.40 -1.44 10.65
N LEU A 136 18.18 -1.39 10.12
CA LEU A 136 17.63 -0.25 9.39
C LEU A 136 16.42 0.32 10.13
N ASP A 137 16.37 1.63 10.25
CA ASP A 137 15.21 2.33 10.78
C ASP A 137 14.20 2.68 9.68
N LEU A 138 12.93 2.47 9.94
CA LEU A 138 11.84 2.83 9.04
C LEU A 138 11.17 4.14 9.47
N ILE A 139 11.22 5.15 8.60
CA ILE A 139 10.52 6.42 8.74
C ILE A 139 9.30 6.39 7.83
N LEU A 140 8.10 6.29 8.42
CA LEU A 140 6.85 6.23 7.66
C LEU A 140 6.27 7.62 7.44
N MET A 141 6.15 8.01 6.17
CA MET A 141 5.45 9.21 5.73
C MET A 141 4.06 8.82 5.24
N ASP A 142 3.14 8.76 6.20
CA ASP A 142 1.80 8.20 6.04
C ASP A 142 0.80 9.28 5.60
N GLY A 143 0.28 9.17 4.39
CA GLY A 143 -0.71 10.08 3.84
C GLY A 143 -2.04 10.13 4.57
N ARG A 144 -2.30 9.23 5.53
CA ARG A 144 -3.44 9.34 6.46
C ARG A 144 -3.24 10.43 7.51
N LYS A 145 -1.99 10.85 7.75
CA LYS A 145 -1.59 11.80 8.79
C LYS A 145 -0.94 13.06 8.24
N HIS A 146 -0.52 13.02 6.99
CA HIS A 146 0.27 14.07 6.35
C HIS A 146 -0.41 14.59 5.10
N THR A 147 -0.21 15.87 4.83
CA THR A 147 -0.44 16.46 3.52
C THR A 147 0.84 16.39 2.69
N ILE A 148 0.73 16.60 1.40
CA ILE A 148 1.93 16.67 0.54
C ILE A 148 2.90 17.77 1.00
N TYR A 149 2.39 18.88 1.52
CA TYR A 149 3.21 20.00 2.01
C TYR A 149 4.00 19.62 3.27
N THR A 150 3.36 18.95 4.22
CA THR A 150 4.03 18.49 5.45
C THR A 150 5.07 17.41 5.15
N ILE A 151 4.80 16.51 4.18
CA ILE A 151 5.79 15.52 3.75
C ILE A 151 7.01 16.18 3.12
N VAL A 152 6.83 17.16 2.23
CA VAL A 152 7.96 17.87 1.62
C VAL A 152 8.82 18.56 2.68
N GLU A 153 8.19 19.10 3.73
CA GLU A 153 8.94 19.71 4.83
C GLU A 153 9.69 18.67 5.68
N GLU A 154 9.08 17.54 5.99
CA GLU A 154 9.73 16.45 6.72
C GLU A 154 10.90 15.83 5.93
N LEU A 155 10.75 15.70 4.61
CA LEU A 155 11.80 15.18 3.74
C LEU A 155 13.09 16.05 3.79
N ARG A 156 12.96 17.35 4.05
CA ARG A 156 14.11 18.25 4.23
C ARG A 156 14.88 18.03 5.53
N HIS A 157 14.24 17.42 6.51
CA HIS A 157 14.79 17.19 7.84
C HIS A 157 15.10 15.71 8.11
N LEU A 158 15.16 14.89 7.06
CA LEU A 158 15.52 13.48 7.21
C LEU A 158 16.96 13.34 7.75
N PRO A 159 17.22 12.31 8.58
CA PRO A 159 18.57 11.98 9.02
C PRO A 159 19.52 11.74 7.85
N GLU A 160 20.82 11.88 8.11
CA GLU A 160 21.84 11.46 7.15
C GLU A 160 21.71 9.95 6.86
N ASN A 161 22.23 9.49 5.73
CA ASN A 161 22.16 8.09 5.31
C ASN A 161 20.71 7.55 5.12
N THR A 162 19.75 8.43 4.84
CA THR A 162 18.37 8.04 4.54
C THR A 162 18.19 7.82 3.05
N VAL A 163 17.55 6.72 2.68
CA VAL A 163 17.06 6.45 1.33
C VAL A 163 15.54 6.60 1.29
N ILE A 164 15.03 7.29 0.28
CA ILE A 164 13.60 7.54 0.11
C ILE A 164 13.02 6.49 -0.84
N MET A 165 12.02 5.75 -0.36
CA MET A 165 11.19 4.86 -1.18
C MET A 165 9.80 5.48 -1.36
N VAL A 166 9.37 5.65 -2.60
CA VAL A 166 8.05 6.19 -2.92
C VAL A 166 7.14 5.06 -3.37
N GLY A 167 6.10 4.79 -2.62
CA GLY A 167 5.02 3.89 -3.00
C GLY A 167 4.05 4.59 -3.96
N THR A 168 2.99 5.18 -3.42
CA THR A 168 2.03 5.98 -4.19
C THR A 168 1.73 7.29 -3.45
N TRP A 169 1.38 8.33 -4.22
CA TRP A 169 0.84 9.56 -3.66
C TRP A 169 -0.24 10.13 -4.56
N ARG A 170 -1.50 9.84 -4.24
CA ARG A 170 -2.67 10.30 -4.98
C ARG A 170 -3.66 11.06 -4.12
N VAL A 171 -3.79 10.65 -2.85
CA VAL A 171 -4.75 11.21 -1.90
C VAL A 171 -4.05 11.41 -0.57
N ASP A 172 -4.16 12.58 0.02
CA ASP A 172 -3.62 12.90 1.34
C ASP A 172 -4.70 12.88 2.44
N MET A 173 -4.33 13.27 3.67
CA MET A 173 -5.21 13.30 4.83
C MET A 173 -6.43 14.22 4.66
N ASN A 174 -6.35 15.21 3.78
CA ASN A 174 -7.45 16.16 3.50
C ASN A 174 -8.29 15.73 2.30
N GLU A 175 -8.12 14.46 1.84
CA GLU A 175 -8.77 13.94 0.62
C GLU A 175 -8.43 14.74 -0.64
N GLY A 176 -7.35 15.52 -0.61
CA GLY A 176 -6.80 16.22 -1.76
C GLY A 176 -6.31 15.21 -2.79
N TYR A 177 -6.81 15.31 -4.03
CA TYR A 177 -6.41 14.41 -5.11
C TYR A 177 -5.26 15.00 -5.91
N PHE A 178 -4.16 14.27 -6.02
CA PHE A 178 -2.96 14.69 -6.74
C PHE A 178 -2.79 13.88 -8.02
N MET A 179 -2.61 14.58 -9.13
CA MET A 179 -2.21 13.92 -10.36
C MET A 179 -0.75 13.47 -10.28
N ARG A 180 -0.44 12.36 -10.95
CA ARG A 180 0.90 11.73 -10.96
C ARG A 180 2.04 12.74 -11.16
N ASN A 181 1.88 13.65 -12.12
CA ASN A 181 2.91 14.64 -12.42
C ASN A 181 3.11 15.70 -11.31
N ALA A 182 2.05 16.04 -10.58
CA ALA A 182 2.13 17.00 -9.47
C ALA A 182 2.97 16.43 -8.31
N THR A 183 2.79 15.15 -7.98
CA THR A 183 3.57 14.48 -6.93
C THR A 183 5.06 14.46 -7.26
N TYR A 184 5.42 14.06 -8.48
CA TYR A 184 6.82 14.04 -8.89
C TYR A 184 7.42 15.44 -8.94
N ALA A 185 6.68 16.43 -9.43
CA ALA A 185 7.13 17.83 -9.44
C ALA A 185 7.40 18.34 -8.01
N MET A 186 6.52 18.02 -7.05
CA MET A 186 6.69 18.43 -5.66
C MET A 186 7.87 17.71 -4.99
N LEU A 187 8.02 16.41 -5.19
CA LEU A 187 9.16 15.66 -4.65
C LEU A 187 10.49 16.13 -5.27
N SER A 188 10.50 16.55 -6.53
CA SER A 188 11.71 17.09 -7.17
C SER A 188 12.17 18.42 -6.59
N LEU A 189 11.27 19.20 -5.95
CA LEU A 189 11.64 20.45 -5.28
C LEU A 189 12.56 20.25 -4.05
N ILE A 190 12.64 19.04 -3.51
CA ILE A 190 13.54 18.72 -2.40
C ILE A 190 15.00 18.95 -2.83
N HIS A 191 15.34 18.63 -4.07
CA HIS A 191 16.69 18.79 -4.60
C HIS A 191 17.05 20.24 -4.97
N ILE A 192 16.05 21.14 -5.11
CA ILE A 192 16.29 22.53 -5.51
C ILE A 192 16.64 23.42 -4.31
N SER A 193 16.26 23.01 -3.10
CA SER A 193 16.48 23.79 -1.88
C SER A 193 17.80 23.47 -1.14
N GLU A 194 18.51 22.42 -1.52
CA GLU A 194 19.86 22.19 -1.02
C GLU A 194 20.88 22.98 -1.84
N PRO A 195 21.78 23.75 -1.19
CA PRO A 195 22.93 24.32 -1.89
C PRO A 195 23.75 23.13 -2.39
N THR A 196 23.78 23.00 -3.70
CA THR A 196 24.48 21.99 -4.49
C THR A 196 25.73 21.42 -3.80
N ARG A 197 25.62 20.22 -3.21
CA ARG A 197 26.77 19.34 -3.11
C ARG A 197 26.89 18.67 -4.49
N PRO A 198 27.92 18.95 -5.27
CA PRO A 198 28.14 18.25 -6.51
C PRO A 198 28.33 16.79 -6.21
N ILE A 199 27.49 15.92 -6.80
CA ILE A 199 27.75 14.48 -6.85
C ILE A 199 28.99 14.35 -7.73
N SER A 200 30.13 14.22 -7.11
CA SER A 200 31.37 13.84 -7.78
C SER A 200 31.24 12.38 -8.16
N ILE A 201 30.86 12.14 -9.41
CA ILE A 201 31.02 10.84 -10.04
C ILE A 201 32.48 10.76 -10.44
N SER A 202 33.27 10.04 -9.66
CA SER A 202 34.62 9.58 -10.01
C SER A 202 34.59 8.11 -10.38
#